data_d41d4e386eff28218c40b2cd6040b742
#
_entry.id   d41d4e386eff28218c40b2cd6040b742
#
_cell.length_a   1.000
_cell.length_b   1.000
_cell.length_c   1.000
_cell.angle_alpha   90.00
_cell.angle_beta   90.00
_cell.angle_gamma   90.00
#
_symmetry.space_group_name_H-M   'P 1'
#
loop_
_entity.id
_entity.type
_entity.pdbx_description
1 polymer ?
#
loop_
_entity_poly.entity_id
_entity_poly.type
_entity_poly.pdbx_seq_one_letter_code
_entity_poly.pdbx_strand_id
1 'polypeptide(L)'
;MTIDELQNEVVEEFSDFTDWMDKYQLLIDLGSDMEPLEEKYKTEDNLINGCQSRVWIHADYQDGLLTFQAESDALIVKGLIALLLRVLSGHTPQEILDADLFFIDSIGLRDHLSPTRSNGLLAMVKQMRAYALAYQTKENAEA
;
A
#
# COMPACT_ATOMS: atom_id res chain seq x y z
N MET A 1 -8.71 -5.11 -13.52
CA MET A 1 -9.60 -4.26 -12.71
C MET A 1 -8.97 -2.89 -12.53
N THR A 2 -9.78 -1.87 -12.52
CA THR A 2 -9.31 -0.51 -12.24
C THR A 2 -9.00 -0.35 -10.76
N ILE A 3 -8.23 0.69 -10.43
CA ILE A 3 -7.93 1.02 -9.03
C ILE A 3 -9.23 1.26 -8.25
N ASP A 4 -10.20 1.96 -8.83
CA ASP A 4 -11.47 2.23 -8.17
C ASP A 4 -12.28 0.95 -7.92
N GLU A 5 -12.29 0.02 -8.87
CA GLU A 5 -12.95 -1.27 -8.69
C GLU A 5 -12.31 -2.07 -7.55
N LEU A 6 -10.99 -2.06 -7.47
CA LEU A 6 -10.26 -2.71 -6.38
C LEU A 6 -10.55 -2.06 -5.03
N GLN A 7 -10.65 -0.73 -4.99
CA GLN A 7 -11.03 -0.02 -3.77
C GLN A 7 -12.42 -0.38 -3.31
N ASN A 8 -13.36 -0.49 -4.25
CA ASN A 8 -14.74 -0.87 -3.94
C ASN A 8 -14.81 -2.29 -3.36
N GLU A 9 -13.98 -3.22 -3.85
CA GLU A 9 -13.90 -4.56 -3.27
C GLU A 9 -13.42 -4.51 -1.82
N VAL A 10 -12.41 -3.70 -1.52
CA VAL A 10 -11.90 -3.54 -0.16
C VAL A 10 -12.97 -2.98 0.77
N VAL A 11 -13.66 -1.92 0.32
CA VAL A 11 -14.74 -1.31 1.10
C VAL A 11 -15.84 -2.33 1.39
N GLU A 12 -16.23 -3.10 0.39
CA GLU A 12 -17.27 -4.14 0.54
C GLU A 12 -16.85 -5.22 1.55
N GLU A 13 -15.60 -5.70 1.47
CA GLU A 13 -15.11 -6.71 2.42
C GLU A 13 -15.14 -6.20 3.86
N PHE A 14 -14.73 -4.96 4.08
CA PHE A 14 -14.70 -4.38 5.43
C PHE A 14 -16.10 -4.04 5.94
N SER A 15 -17.05 -3.80 5.04
CA SER A 15 -18.43 -3.47 5.44
C SER A 15 -19.18 -4.67 6.07
N ASP A 16 -18.68 -5.88 5.87
CA ASP A 16 -19.24 -7.08 6.49
C ASP A 16 -18.98 -7.14 8.01
N PHE A 17 -18.07 -6.32 8.50
CA PHE A 17 -17.70 -6.27 9.91
C PHE A 17 -18.12 -4.93 10.52
N THR A 18 -18.75 -4.97 11.69
CA THR A 18 -19.15 -3.76 12.42
C THR A 18 -18.23 -3.46 13.59
N ASP A 19 -17.57 -4.48 14.12
CA ASP A 19 -16.66 -4.36 15.25
C ASP A 19 -15.22 -4.14 14.76
N TRP A 20 -14.53 -3.17 15.33
CA TRP A 20 -13.14 -2.87 14.94
C TRP A 20 -12.16 -3.98 15.33
N MET A 21 -12.46 -4.78 16.34
CA MET A 21 -11.63 -5.95 16.64
C MET A 21 -11.63 -6.94 15.49
N ASP A 22 -12.80 -7.15 14.86
CA ASP A 22 -12.91 -8.00 13.68
C ASP A 22 -12.21 -7.40 12.46
N LYS A 23 -12.28 -6.09 12.29
CA LYS A 23 -11.59 -5.39 11.20
C LYS A 23 -10.06 -5.48 11.38
N TYR A 24 -9.56 -5.34 12.60
CA TYR A 24 -8.13 -5.53 12.88
C TYR A 24 -7.70 -6.96 12.58
N GLN A 25 -8.52 -7.93 12.94
CA GLN A 25 -8.21 -9.33 12.62
C GLN A 25 -8.15 -9.56 11.11
N LEU A 26 -9.07 -8.96 10.36
CA LEU A 26 -9.02 -9.02 8.89
C LEU A 26 -7.72 -8.41 8.35
N LEU A 27 -7.27 -7.26 8.89
CA LEU A 27 -6.00 -6.66 8.49
C LEU A 27 -4.83 -7.60 8.77
N ILE A 28 -4.80 -8.21 9.94
CA ILE A 28 -3.74 -9.15 10.32
C ILE A 28 -3.72 -10.34 9.37
N ASP A 29 -4.88 -10.90 9.05
CA ASP A 29 -5.01 -12.04 8.15
C ASP A 29 -4.54 -11.70 6.74
N LEU A 30 -4.91 -10.53 6.22
CA LEU A 30 -4.49 -10.07 4.90
C LEU A 30 -2.97 -9.87 4.85
N GLY A 31 -2.39 -9.31 5.90
CA GLY A 31 -0.95 -9.14 5.99
C GLY A 31 -0.20 -10.47 6.05
N SER A 32 -0.76 -11.43 6.77
CA SER A 32 -0.16 -12.77 6.91
C SER A 32 -0.15 -13.57 5.60
N ASP A 33 -1.10 -13.26 4.70
CA ASP A 33 -1.20 -13.92 3.40
C ASP A 33 -0.26 -13.31 2.35
N MET A 34 0.38 -12.18 2.65
CA MET A 34 1.35 -11.57 1.73
C MET A 34 2.58 -12.45 1.57
N GLU A 35 3.12 -12.48 0.35
CA GLU A 35 4.40 -13.12 0.10
C GLU A 35 5.52 -12.36 0.82
N PRO A 36 6.48 -13.07 1.44
CA PRO A 36 7.63 -12.42 2.06
C PRO A 36 8.46 -11.65 1.03
N LEU A 37 8.99 -10.50 1.45
CA LEU A 37 9.91 -9.73 0.62
C LEU A 37 11.27 -10.44 0.61
N GLU A 38 11.89 -10.53 -0.57
CA GLU A 38 13.23 -11.10 -0.69
C GLU A 38 14.23 -10.25 0.12
N GLU A 39 15.16 -10.92 0.80
CA GLU A 39 16.15 -10.25 1.65
C GLU A 39 16.96 -9.18 0.90
N LYS A 40 17.24 -9.40 -0.38
CA LYS A 40 17.99 -8.44 -1.21
C LYS A 40 17.30 -7.07 -1.33
N TYR A 41 15.98 -7.02 -1.09
CA TYR A 41 15.21 -5.77 -1.15
C TYR A 41 15.02 -5.11 0.22
N LYS A 42 15.44 -5.76 1.31
CA LYS A 42 15.38 -5.19 2.66
C LYS A 42 16.59 -4.29 2.91
N THR A 43 16.66 -3.21 2.15
CA THR A 43 17.77 -2.26 2.18
C THR A 43 17.29 -0.91 2.72
N GLU A 44 18.24 -0.05 3.10
CA GLU A 44 17.93 1.29 3.56
C GLU A 44 17.22 2.12 2.48
N ASP A 45 17.54 1.89 1.20
CA ASP A 45 16.91 2.61 0.09
C ASP A 45 15.41 2.31 -0.02
N ASN A 46 14.99 1.11 0.37
CA ASN A 46 13.60 0.68 0.33
C ASN A 46 12.88 0.90 1.67
N LEU A 47 13.62 1.29 2.71
CA LEU A 47 13.05 1.53 4.04
C LEU A 47 12.29 2.85 4.06
N ILE A 48 11.06 2.81 4.55
CA ILE A 48 10.20 3.99 4.62
C ILE A 48 10.53 4.81 5.86
N ASN A 49 10.84 6.08 5.66
CA ASN A 49 11.05 7.03 6.75
C ASN A 49 9.69 7.50 7.30
N GLY A 50 9.64 7.75 8.60
CA GLY A 50 8.43 8.25 9.25
C GLY A 50 7.53 7.18 9.83
N CYS A 51 7.95 5.91 9.80
CA CYS A 51 7.28 4.80 10.46
C CYS A 51 8.07 4.38 11.69
N GLN A 52 7.39 4.07 12.79
CA GLN A 52 8.04 3.47 13.97
C GLN A 52 8.44 2.02 13.69
N SER A 53 7.57 1.30 13.01
CA SER A 53 7.86 -0.06 12.55
C SER A 53 8.74 -0.01 11.31
N ARG A 54 9.52 -1.06 11.09
CA ARG A 54 10.27 -1.17 9.85
C ARG A 54 9.31 -1.54 8.72
N VAL A 55 9.36 -0.77 7.66
CA VAL A 55 8.57 -1.00 6.45
C VAL A 55 9.49 -0.83 5.25
N TRP A 56 9.53 -1.85 4.40
CA TRP A 56 10.28 -1.80 3.15
C TRP A 56 9.29 -1.92 1.99
N ILE A 57 9.46 -1.08 0.98
CA ILE A 57 8.69 -1.16 -0.28
C ILE A 57 9.68 -1.18 -1.44
N HIS A 58 9.56 -2.20 -2.29
CA HIS A 58 10.31 -2.32 -3.52
C HIS A 58 9.36 -2.20 -4.71
N ALA A 59 9.77 -1.47 -5.73
CA ALA A 59 8.98 -1.27 -6.94
C ALA A 59 9.71 -1.84 -8.15
N ASP A 60 8.99 -2.58 -8.98
CA ASP A 60 9.45 -3.06 -10.29
C ASP A 60 8.58 -2.48 -11.38
N TYR A 61 9.21 -2.04 -12.47
CA TYR A 61 8.51 -1.49 -13.62
C TYR A 61 8.78 -2.35 -14.83
N GLN A 62 7.72 -2.95 -15.38
CA GLN A 62 7.83 -3.84 -16.52
C GLN A 62 6.57 -3.74 -17.38
N ASP A 63 6.76 -3.62 -18.69
CA ASP A 63 5.65 -3.56 -19.67
C ASP A 63 4.65 -2.43 -19.38
N GLY A 64 5.15 -1.30 -18.89
CA GLY A 64 4.33 -0.14 -18.58
C GLY A 64 3.58 -0.21 -17.25
N LEU A 65 3.74 -1.30 -16.50
CA LEU A 65 3.06 -1.51 -15.24
C LEU A 65 4.05 -1.50 -14.08
N LEU A 66 3.64 -0.83 -13.00
CA LEU A 66 4.42 -0.75 -11.76
C LEU A 66 3.85 -1.76 -10.76
N THR A 67 4.71 -2.67 -10.30
CA THR A 67 4.34 -3.64 -9.28
C THR A 67 5.15 -3.38 -8.02
N PHE A 68 4.55 -3.64 -6.86
CA PHE A 68 5.18 -3.43 -5.58
C PHE A 68 5.31 -4.73 -4.81
N GLN A 69 6.41 -4.84 -4.07
CA GLN A 69 6.62 -5.86 -3.05
C GLN A 69 6.97 -5.13 -1.77
N ALA A 70 6.50 -5.62 -0.65
CA ALA A 70 6.69 -4.91 0.61
C ALA A 70 6.66 -5.86 1.80
N GLU A 71 7.19 -5.40 2.92
CA GLU A 71 7.16 -6.13 4.18
C GLU A 71 7.27 -5.18 5.36
N SER A 72 6.79 -5.63 6.51
CA SER A 72 6.94 -4.94 7.79
C SER A 72 7.09 -5.96 8.92
N ASP A 73 7.68 -5.52 10.02
CA ASP A 73 7.79 -6.29 11.25
C ASP A 73 6.57 -6.15 12.17
N ALA A 74 5.57 -5.37 11.79
CA ALA A 74 4.37 -5.13 12.59
C ALA A 74 3.12 -5.69 11.90
N LEU A 75 2.30 -6.44 12.65
CA LEU A 75 1.15 -7.18 12.11
C LEU A 75 0.09 -6.29 11.46
N ILE A 76 -0.32 -5.22 12.15
CA ILE A 76 -1.34 -4.31 11.61
C ILE A 76 -0.80 -3.56 10.38
N VAL A 77 0.45 -3.14 10.44
CA VAL A 77 1.11 -2.45 9.33
C VAL A 77 1.20 -3.34 8.10
N LYS A 78 1.51 -4.63 8.28
CA LYS A 78 1.50 -5.60 7.17
C LYS A 78 0.13 -5.65 6.49
N GLY A 79 -0.95 -5.61 7.27
CA GLY A 79 -2.30 -5.57 6.72
C GLY A 79 -2.57 -4.30 5.92
N LEU A 80 -2.13 -3.16 6.41
CA LEU A 80 -2.27 -1.89 5.69
C LEU A 80 -1.49 -1.91 4.37
N ILE A 81 -0.29 -2.46 4.40
CA ILE A 81 0.53 -2.65 3.20
C ILE A 81 -0.19 -3.56 2.21
N ALA A 82 -0.75 -4.67 2.68
CA ALA A 82 -1.47 -5.62 1.82
C ALA A 82 -2.61 -4.94 1.07
N LEU A 83 -3.35 -4.05 1.74
CA LEU A 83 -4.41 -3.28 1.10
C LEU A 83 -3.87 -2.32 0.05
N LEU A 84 -2.79 -1.61 0.34
CA LEU A 84 -2.18 -0.69 -0.61
C LEU A 84 -1.66 -1.42 -1.85
N LEU A 85 -1.00 -2.55 -1.67
CA LEU A 85 -0.51 -3.36 -2.78
C LEU A 85 -1.67 -3.88 -3.64
N ARG A 86 -2.73 -4.36 -3.00
CA ARG A 86 -3.91 -4.87 -3.69
C ARG A 86 -4.55 -3.81 -4.59
N VAL A 87 -4.58 -2.57 -4.13
CA VAL A 87 -5.21 -1.45 -4.84
C VAL A 87 -4.30 -0.87 -5.92
N LEU A 88 -3.01 -0.70 -5.63
CA LEU A 88 -2.09 0.06 -6.48
C LEU A 88 -1.17 -0.79 -7.35
N SER A 89 -0.79 -1.99 -6.91
CA SER A 89 0.17 -2.81 -7.66
C SER A 89 -0.42 -3.30 -8.98
N GLY A 90 0.39 -3.34 -10.03
CA GLY A 90 -0.04 -3.82 -11.34
C GLY A 90 -0.76 -2.78 -12.19
N HIS A 91 -0.54 -1.51 -11.93
CA HIS A 91 -1.15 -0.41 -12.69
C HIS A 91 -0.06 0.49 -13.26
N THR A 92 -0.45 1.38 -14.19
CA THR A 92 0.50 2.33 -14.76
C THR A 92 0.87 3.38 -13.74
N PRO A 93 2.07 4.01 -13.87
CA PRO A 93 2.43 5.13 -13.01
C PRO A 93 1.39 6.25 -12.99
N GLN A 94 0.81 6.56 -14.14
CA GLN A 94 -0.21 7.62 -14.22
C GLN A 94 -1.47 7.26 -13.44
N GLU A 95 -1.93 6.02 -13.55
CA GLU A 95 -3.09 5.55 -12.79
C GLU A 95 -2.86 5.66 -11.28
N ILE A 96 -1.65 5.31 -10.83
CA ILE A 96 -1.28 5.40 -9.41
C ILE A 96 -1.24 6.86 -8.95
N LEU A 97 -0.67 7.75 -9.76
CA LEU A 97 -0.59 9.19 -9.42
C LEU A 97 -1.96 9.85 -9.39
N ASP A 98 -2.87 9.44 -10.28
CA ASP A 98 -4.20 10.02 -10.40
C ASP A 98 -5.19 9.44 -9.38
N ALA A 99 -4.85 8.33 -8.73
CA ALA A 99 -5.78 7.63 -7.84
C ALA A 99 -6.12 8.47 -6.61
N ASP A 100 -7.42 8.58 -6.33
CA ASP A 100 -7.93 9.06 -5.06
C ASP A 100 -8.17 7.84 -4.18
N LEU A 101 -7.41 7.72 -3.10
CA LEU A 101 -7.46 6.55 -2.22
C LEU A 101 -8.59 6.67 -1.20
N PHE A 102 -9.82 6.67 -1.68
CA PHE A 102 -11.00 6.87 -0.85
C PHE A 102 -11.26 5.71 0.13
N PHE A 103 -10.73 4.52 -0.14
CA PHE A 103 -11.00 3.36 0.71
C PHE A 103 -10.52 3.58 2.15
N ILE A 104 -9.45 4.35 2.33
CA ILE A 104 -8.87 4.63 3.65
C ILE A 104 -9.92 5.28 4.57
N ASP A 105 -10.63 6.27 4.05
CA ASP A 105 -11.69 6.94 4.80
C ASP A 105 -12.99 6.13 4.83
N SER A 106 -13.31 5.46 3.71
CA SER A 106 -14.54 4.69 3.60
C SER A 106 -14.61 3.52 4.59
N ILE A 107 -13.49 2.89 4.90
CA ILE A 107 -13.47 1.82 5.92
C ILE A 107 -13.16 2.34 7.33
N GLY A 108 -12.92 3.65 7.48
CA GLY A 108 -12.75 4.30 8.78
C GLY A 108 -11.35 4.18 9.38
N LEU A 109 -10.33 3.92 8.57
CA LEU A 109 -8.98 3.71 9.08
C LEU A 109 -8.42 4.93 9.83
N ARG A 110 -8.66 6.14 9.32
CA ARG A 110 -8.11 7.36 9.96
C ARG A 110 -8.60 7.54 11.39
N ASP A 111 -9.84 7.19 11.65
CA ASP A 111 -10.46 7.38 12.96
C ASP A 111 -10.06 6.30 13.97
N HIS A 112 -9.52 5.18 13.49
CA HIS A 112 -9.26 4.01 14.31
C HIS A 112 -7.79 3.60 14.39
N LEU A 113 -6.90 4.26 13.63
CA LEU A 113 -5.47 4.08 13.77
C LEU A 113 -4.91 5.10 14.74
N SER A 114 -3.87 4.70 15.49
CA SER A 114 -3.11 5.67 16.28
C SER A 114 -2.50 6.73 15.36
N PRO A 115 -2.17 7.92 15.86
CA PRO A 115 -1.49 8.94 15.06
C PRO A 115 -0.22 8.43 14.38
N THR A 116 0.56 7.60 15.07
CA THR A 116 1.78 7.02 14.52
C THR A 116 1.49 6.11 13.33
N ARG A 117 0.46 5.24 13.44
CA ARG A 117 0.07 4.35 12.35
C ARG A 117 -0.52 5.11 11.17
N SER A 118 -1.32 6.15 11.44
CA SER A 118 -1.87 7.00 10.38
C SER A 118 -0.75 7.71 9.63
N ASN A 119 0.24 8.24 10.33
CA ASN A 119 1.41 8.88 9.71
C ASN A 119 2.22 7.89 8.89
N GLY A 120 2.38 6.65 9.38
CA GLY A 120 3.05 5.57 8.66
C GLY A 120 2.32 5.21 7.37
N LEU A 121 0.99 5.13 7.41
CA LEU A 121 0.18 4.85 6.22
C LEU A 121 0.36 5.94 5.17
N LEU A 122 0.32 7.22 5.57
CA LEU A 122 0.55 8.34 4.66
C LEU A 122 1.96 8.31 4.07
N ALA A 123 2.96 7.96 4.87
CA ALA A 123 4.34 7.83 4.40
C ALA A 123 4.48 6.73 3.34
N MET A 124 3.79 5.60 3.52
CA MET A 124 3.77 4.51 2.55
C MET A 124 3.13 4.94 1.23
N VAL A 125 1.99 5.61 1.29
CA VAL A 125 1.31 6.14 0.09
C VAL A 125 2.22 7.12 -0.63
N LYS A 126 2.84 8.02 0.10
CA LYS A 126 3.77 9.01 -0.47
C LYS A 126 4.93 8.34 -1.19
N GLN A 127 5.51 7.29 -0.59
CA GLN A 127 6.62 6.57 -1.20
C GLN A 127 6.19 5.83 -2.47
N MET A 128 5.03 5.20 -2.46
CA MET A 128 4.52 4.51 -3.65
C MET A 128 4.26 5.48 -4.79
N ARG A 129 3.71 6.66 -4.49
CA ARG A 129 3.53 7.73 -5.48
C ARG A 129 4.86 8.30 -5.97
N ALA A 130 5.86 8.39 -5.09
CA ALA A 130 7.20 8.83 -5.49
C ALA A 130 7.83 7.87 -6.50
N TYR A 131 7.69 6.56 -6.30
CA TYR A 131 8.10 5.57 -7.29
C TYR A 131 7.37 5.75 -8.60
N ALA A 132 6.05 5.96 -8.55
CA ALA A 132 5.25 6.15 -9.77
C ALA A 132 5.71 7.39 -10.53
N LEU A 133 5.97 8.49 -9.84
CA LEU A 133 6.46 9.72 -10.45
C LEU A 133 7.84 9.52 -11.09
N ALA A 134 8.73 8.82 -10.42
CA ALA A 134 10.08 8.55 -10.93
C ALA A 134 10.03 7.73 -12.22
N TYR A 135 9.21 6.66 -12.25
CA TYR A 135 9.09 5.82 -13.44
C TYR A 135 8.36 6.54 -14.58
N GLN A 136 7.35 7.35 -14.28
CA GLN A 136 6.66 8.15 -15.29
C GLN A 136 7.60 9.17 -15.93
N THR A 137 8.42 9.83 -15.12
CA THR A 137 9.41 10.80 -15.60
C THR A 137 10.43 10.12 -16.51
N LYS A 138 10.91 8.94 -16.12
CA LYS A 138 11.85 8.15 -16.92
C LYS A 138 11.24 7.74 -18.25
N GLU A 139 10.00 7.25 -18.24
CA GLU A 139 9.28 6.86 -19.45
C GLU A 139 9.11 8.06 -20.41
N ASN A 140 8.71 9.21 -19.90
CA ASN A 140 8.56 10.43 -20.69
C ASN A 140 9.87 10.89 -21.30
N ALA A 141 10.99 10.72 -20.59
CA ALA A 141 12.32 11.08 -21.09
C ALA A 141 12.81 10.15 -22.20
N GLU A 142 12.35 8.89 -22.20
CA GLU A 142 12.72 7.90 -23.22
C GLU A 142 11.82 7.96 -24.47
N ALA A 143 10.69 8.66 -24.36
CA ALA A 143 9.72 8.81 -25.46
C ALA A 143 10.18 9.89 -26.51
#